data_6c833ec7847568cc2738b52de061b881
#
_entry.id   6c833ec7847568cc2738b52de061b881
#
_cell.length_a   1.000
_cell.length_b   1.000
_cell.length_c   1.000
_cell.angle_alpha   90.00
_cell.angle_beta   90.00
_cell.angle_gamma   90.00
#
_symmetry.space_group_name_H-M   'P 1'
#
loop_
_entity.id
_entity.type
_entity.pdbx_description
1 polymer ?
#
loop_
_entity_poly.entity_id
_entity_poly.type
_entity_poly.pdbx_seq_one_letter_code
_entity_poly.pdbx_strand_id
1 'polypeptide(L)'
;ISLLARRLRDKHDDGTDTLMRYTLRLLTAQQFLRAAALICVLEDIRSRNEGELGATPFGIGIWLGGSSTPNSWTQASENLKELGRYASAQNKFLLLRCPWCGMEMGPKPKPGQGQYVIGYELVGNKVEFRCIDRGCRFGGRRKLPVHVVDQDIYESRPSIVIGTVDKFAMLAWQPGARALFGIGDDGSRQVSPPGLIIQDELHLISGPLGSMVGLYEPVIDDLCTDKRGEEPVPPKIIAATATVRRYVDQIKGLFGREQVKLFPPHGLEEGRSFFAEPATDDSGALEPGRRYVGIMSASLGSTQTVQVRVAAATLQGAVDIPDADKDGYWTNLNFLNSLRELGNTVSLIQSDIPDYLTGLRRREDLASPRWPRIPMELTSRRRSDDIPKAIEQLQLPNGEPGCVDICLASNIIEVGVDIDRLGLMTIVGQPKTTAQYIQVSGRVGRQPWRSPGLVLTIYGAAKPRDRSHYERFRTYHQRLYAQVEPTSVTPFAAPVLKRALHAAVVSHIRQSSHRDLPVYPFPALEYEVAVELLRAR
;
A
#
# COMPACT_ATOMS: atom_id res chain seq x y z
N ILE A 1 -19.78 4.00 7.01
CA ILE A 1 -20.87 3.69 7.98
C ILE A 1 -20.51 4.26 9.35
N SER A 2 -19.32 3.96 9.93
CA SER A 2 -18.89 4.45 11.24
C SER A 2 -18.97 5.97 11.33
N LEU A 3 -18.40 6.71 10.38
CA LEU A 3 -18.43 8.18 10.29
C LEU A 3 -19.87 8.74 10.35
N LEU A 4 -20.77 8.20 9.55
CA LEU A 4 -22.17 8.65 9.52
C LEU A 4 -22.86 8.34 10.84
N ALA A 5 -22.70 7.13 11.38
CA ALA A 5 -23.28 6.72 12.64
C ALA A 5 -22.82 7.62 13.82
N ARG A 6 -21.53 8.00 13.83
CA ARG A 6 -20.96 8.91 14.82
C ARG A 6 -21.61 10.29 14.74
N ARG A 7 -21.70 10.89 13.54
CA ARG A 7 -22.31 12.21 13.35
C ARG A 7 -23.82 12.24 13.54
N LEU A 8 -24.52 11.16 13.19
CA LEU A 8 -25.95 11.03 13.46
C LEU A 8 -26.25 10.92 14.96
N ARG A 9 -25.35 10.32 15.74
CA ARG A 9 -25.46 10.24 17.20
C ARG A 9 -25.19 11.57 17.87
N ASP A 10 -24.12 12.26 17.43
CA ASP A 10 -23.75 13.59 17.89
C ASP A 10 -23.10 14.38 16.74
N LYS A 11 -23.84 15.35 16.20
CA LYS A 11 -23.39 16.21 15.10
C LYS A 11 -22.18 17.09 15.43
N HIS A 12 -21.84 17.26 16.69
CA HIS A 12 -20.70 18.03 17.17
C HIS A 12 -19.46 17.16 17.44
N ASP A 13 -19.60 15.84 17.38
CA ASP A 13 -18.46 14.92 17.53
C ASP A 13 -17.68 14.81 16.20
N ASP A 14 -16.88 15.82 15.92
CA ASP A 14 -16.20 16.08 14.66
C ASP A 14 -14.71 15.67 14.61
N GLY A 15 -14.27 14.86 15.58
CA GLY A 15 -12.91 14.34 15.61
C GLY A 15 -12.61 13.28 14.54
N THR A 16 -11.35 12.85 14.51
CA THR A 16 -10.92 11.70 13.69
C THR A 16 -11.60 10.42 14.16
N ASP A 17 -12.33 9.75 13.28
CA ASP A 17 -13.06 8.51 13.58
C ASP A 17 -12.22 7.26 13.28
N THR A 18 -11.50 7.29 12.16
CA THR A 18 -10.80 6.11 11.65
C THR A 18 -9.33 6.40 11.38
N LEU A 19 -8.45 5.56 11.92
CA LEU A 19 -7.04 5.50 11.57
C LEU A 19 -6.79 4.28 10.68
N MET A 20 -6.39 4.51 9.43
CA MET A 20 -5.96 3.44 8.51
C MET A 20 -4.44 3.43 8.43
N ARG A 21 -3.85 2.26 8.67
CA ARG A 21 -2.40 2.11 8.76
C ARG A 21 -1.89 1.11 7.73
N TYR A 22 -0.84 1.50 7.06
CA TYR A 22 -0.16 0.71 6.04
C TYR A 22 1.33 0.57 6.35
N THR A 23 1.98 -0.41 5.75
CA THR A 23 3.43 -0.62 5.91
C THR A 23 4.23 0.06 4.82
N LEU A 24 3.65 0.28 3.63
CA LEU A 24 4.34 0.79 2.46
C LEU A 24 3.70 2.09 1.95
N ARG A 25 4.52 3.12 1.76
CA ARG A 25 4.10 4.47 1.33
C ARG A 25 3.31 4.49 0.03
N LEU A 26 3.70 3.65 -0.91
CA LEU A 26 3.07 3.61 -2.23
C LEU A 26 1.62 3.12 -2.15
N LEU A 27 1.39 2.02 -1.43
CA LEU A 27 0.05 1.50 -1.19
C LEU A 27 -0.82 2.55 -0.49
N THR A 28 -0.24 3.23 0.50
CA THR A 28 -0.90 4.31 1.25
C THR A 28 -1.43 5.39 0.31
N ALA A 29 -0.64 5.82 -0.69
CA ALA A 29 -1.05 6.84 -1.65
C ALA A 29 -2.20 6.38 -2.56
N GLN A 30 -2.19 5.14 -3.03
CA GLN A 30 -3.27 4.60 -3.88
C GLN A 30 -4.59 4.43 -3.11
N GLN A 31 -4.51 3.89 -1.90
CA GLN A 31 -5.69 3.72 -1.04
C GLN A 31 -6.25 5.08 -0.59
N PHE A 32 -5.38 6.07 -0.40
CA PHE A 32 -5.79 7.44 -0.13
C PHE A 32 -6.66 8.01 -1.26
N LEU A 33 -6.28 7.84 -2.52
CA LEU A 33 -7.08 8.32 -3.65
C LEU A 33 -8.45 7.64 -3.74
N ARG A 34 -8.51 6.33 -3.48
CA ARG A 34 -9.79 5.58 -3.42
C ARG A 34 -10.68 6.06 -2.28
N ALA A 35 -10.10 6.21 -1.09
CA ALA A 35 -10.82 6.69 0.09
C ALA A 35 -11.23 8.16 -0.06
N ALA A 36 -10.44 8.99 -0.74
CA ALA A 36 -10.77 10.38 -1.03
C ALA A 36 -12.04 10.51 -1.89
N ALA A 37 -12.24 9.62 -2.87
CA ALA A 37 -13.48 9.58 -3.65
C ALA A 37 -14.71 9.31 -2.74
N LEU A 38 -14.61 8.33 -1.83
CA LEU A 38 -15.67 8.03 -0.86
C LEU A 38 -15.95 9.22 0.07
N ILE A 39 -14.90 9.88 0.56
CA ILE A 39 -15.05 11.07 1.44
C ILE A 39 -15.68 12.24 0.70
N CYS A 40 -15.37 12.44 -0.58
CA CYS A 40 -16.06 13.44 -1.40
C CYS A 40 -17.57 13.17 -1.48
N VAL A 41 -17.99 11.91 -1.65
CA VAL A 41 -19.41 11.54 -1.66
C VAL A 41 -20.06 11.79 -0.29
N LEU A 42 -19.40 11.38 0.79
CA LEU A 42 -19.92 11.60 2.15
C LEU A 42 -20.04 13.08 2.48
N GLU A 43 -19.06 13.91 2.07
CA GLU A 43 -19.10 15.35 2.26
C GLU A 43 -20.21 16.02 1.42
N ASP A 44 -20.47 15.52 0.23
CA ASP A 44 -21.62 16.02 -0.55
C ASP A 44 -22.95 15.69 0.13
N ILE A 45 -23.11 14.47 0.67
CA ILE A 45 -24.27 14.06 1.46
C ILE A 45 -24.40 14.96 2.71
N ARG A 46 -23.31 15.13 3.49
CA ARG A 46 -23.31 15.99 4.67
C ARG A 46 -23.76 17.42 4.36
N SER A 47 -23.19 18.01 3.32
CA SER A 47 -23.48 19.40 2.95
C SER A 47 -24.95 19.64 2.52
N ARG A 48 -25.66 18.59 2.17
CA ARG A 48 -27.13 18.64 1.92
C ARG A 48 -27.96 18.36 3.16
N ASN A 49 -27.35 17.78 4.20
CA ASN A 49 -28.00 17.37 5.44
C ASN A 49 -27.27 17.95 6.68
N GLU A 50 -26.91 19.23 6.60
CA GLU A 50 -26.09 19.89 7.63
C GLU A 50 -26.76 19.96 8.99
N GLY A 51 -28.09 20.03 9.02
CA GLY A 51 -28.88 20.02 10.25
C GLY A 51 -28.69 18.75 11.08
N GLU A 52 -28.53 17.60 10.43
CA GLU A 52 -28.37 16.28 11.06
C GLU A 52 -26.90 15.89 11.25
N LEU A 53 -26.05 16.20 10.27
CA LEU A 53 -24.66 15.76 10.22
C LEU A 53 -23.63 16.80 10.69
N GLY A 54 -24.11 17.99 11.09
CA GLY A 54 -23.28 19.08 11.60
C GLY A 54 -22.59 19.91 10.51
N ALA A 55 -22.04 21.04 10.90
CA ALA A 55 -21.40 22.02 9.99
C ALA A 55 -19.97 21.63 9.59
N THR A 56 -19.24 20.88 10.43
CA THR A 56 -17.86 20.50 10.16
C THR A 56 -17.75 19.48 9.05
N PRO A 57 -17.00 19.76 7.96
CA PRO A 57 -16.85 18.86 6.82
C PRO A 57 -16.27 17.49 7.18
N PHE A 58 -16.72 16.43 6.51
CA PHE A 58 -15.95 15.20 6.47
C PHE A 58 -14.67 15.42 5.66
N GLY A 59 -13.55 14.95 6.18
CA GLY A 59 -12.25 15.09 5.53
C GLY A 59 -11.43 13.82 5.59
N ILE A 60 -10.44 13.73 4.70
CA ILE A 60 -9.44 12.67 4.70
C ILE A 60 -8.03 13.27 4.73
N GLY A 61 -7.18 12.74 5.61
CA GLY A 61 -5.78 13.10 5.72
C GLY A 61 -4.85 11.97 5.28
N ILE A 62 -3.75 12.32 4.60
CA ILE A 62 -2.65 11.38 4.34
C ILE A 62 -1.42 11.78 5.14
N TRP A 63 -1.02 10.92 6.06
CA TRP A 63 0.02 11.17 7.05
C TRP A 63 1.26 10.31 6.81
N LEU A 64 2.20 10.84 6.00
CA LEU A 64 3.41 10.15 5.56
C LEU A 64 4.69 10.89 6.03
N GLY A 65 5.85 10.25 5.84
CA GLY A 65 7.13 10.90 6.10
C GLY A 65 7.42 12.08 5.15
N GLY A 66 8.17 13.09 5.62
CA GLY A 66 8.45 14.36 4.91
C GLY A 66 9.15 14.25 3.55
N SER A 67 9.66 13.06 3.21
CA SER A 67 10.11 12.77 1.84
C SER A 67 8.97 12.57 0.85
N SER A 68 7.76 12.28 1.32
CA SER A 68 6.58 11.97 0.50
C SER A 68 5.53 13.07 0.52
N THR A 69 5.28 13.68 1.68
CA THR A 69 4.31 14.77 1.87
C THR A 69 4.91 15.90 2.69
N PRO A 70 4.47 17.18 2.52
CA PRO A 70 4.96 18.29 3.33
C PRO A 70 4.53 18.16 4.79
N ASN A 71 5.45 18.42 5.73
CA ASN A 71 5.11 18.43 7.15
C ASN A 71 4.54 19.78 7.62
N SER A 72 4.88 20.88 6.93
CA SER A 72 4.48 22.24 7.29
C SER A 72 3.93 23.03 6.11
N TRP A 73 3.17 24.10 6.40
CA TRP A 73 2.66 25.00 5.38
C TRP A 73 3.77 25.68 4.59
N THR A 74 4.88 26.02 5.25
CA THR A 74 6.07 26.58 4.61
C THR A 74 6.60 25.61 3.55
N GLN A 75 6.83 24.35 3.91
CA GLN A 75 7.29 23.32 2.96
C GLN A 75 6.28 23.10 1.83
N ALA A 76 4.98 23.14 2.12
CA ALA A 76 3.94 23.02 1.11
C ALA A 76 3.97 24.20 0.12
N SER A 77 4.06 25.43 0.62
CA SER A 77 4.17 26.64 -0.22
C SER A 77 5.43 26.63 -1.09
N GLU A 78 6.57 26.22 -0.54
CA GLU A 78 7.83 26.06 -1.27
C GLU A 78 7.70 25.02 -2.39
N ASN A 79 7.16 23.83 -2.06
CA ASN A 79 6.96 22.77 -3.06
C ASN A 79 6.01 23.22 -4.19
N LEU A 80 4.92 23.95 -3.86
CA LEU A 80 4.02 24.48 -4.87
C LEU A 80 4.73 25.46 -5.83
N LYS A 81 5.60 26.33 -5.30
CA LYS A 81 6.41 27.26 -6.10
C LYS A 81 7.42 26.51 -6.98
N GLU A 82 8.08 25.48 -6.45
CA GLU A 82 9.01 24.64 -7.21
C GLU A 82 8.29 23.92 -8.36
N LEU A 83 7.11 23.36 -8.11
CA LEU A 83 6.28 22.71 -9.13
C LEU A 83 5.88 23.67 -10.26
N GLY A 84 5.71 24.95 -9.99
CA GLY A 84 5.44 25.95 -11.02
C GLY A 84 6.68 26.39 -11.81
N ARG A 85 7.89 26.10 -11.31
CA ARG A 85 9.14 26.57 -11.93
C ARG A 85 9.93 25.47 -12.63
N TYR A 86 10.00 24.28 -12.03
CA TYR A 86 10.93 23.23 -12.45
C TYR A 86 10.20 21.94 -12.83
N ALA A 87 10.35 21.50 -14.07
CA ALA A 87 9.77 20.23 -14.54
C ALA A 87 10.33 19.00 -13.80
N SER A 88 11.51 19.12 -13.18
CA SER A 88 12.12 18.09 -12.35
C SER A 88 11.64 18.08 -10.89
N ALA A 89 10.83 19.08 -10.46
CA ALA A 89 10.34 19.15 -9.09
C ALA A 89 9.43 17.96 -8.77
N GLN A 90 9.61 17.38 -7.59
CA GLN A 90 8.76 16.27 -7.11
C GLN A 90 7.43 16.80 -6.59
N ASN A 91 6.33 16.24 -7.08
CA ASN A 91 5.00 16.54 -6.56
C ASN A 91 4.74 15.78 -5.25
N LYS A 92 4.81 16.49 -4.12
CA LYS A 92 4.57 15.97 -2.78
C LYS A 92 3.09 16.00 -2.36
N PHE A 93 2.19 16.46 -3.22
CA PHE A 93 0.76 16.53 -2.89
C PHE A 93 -0.04 15.29 -3.27
N LEU A 94 0.53 14.39 -4.08
CA LEU A 94 -0.01 13.08 -4.46
C LEU A 94 -1.35 13.10 -5.21
N LEU A 95 -2.03 14.23 -5.33
CA LEU A 95 -3.37 14.38 -5.89
C LEU A 95 -3.30 14.73 -7.38
N LEU A 96 -3.12 13.74 -8.26
CA LEU A 96 -2.96 13.95 -9.70
C LEU A 96 -4.29 14.04 -10.45
N ARG A 97 -5.39 13.67 -9.82
CA ARG A 97 -6.75 13.72 -10.38
C ARG A 97 -7.75 14.11 -9.30
N CYS A 98 -8.81 14.80 -9.71
CA CYS A 98 -9.93 15.08 -8.83
C CYS A 98 -10.60 13.76 -8.38
N PRO A 99 -10.73 13.49 -7.06
CA PRO A 99 -11.33 12.25 -6.57
C PRO A 99 -12.82 12.11 -6.92
N TRP A 100 -13.49 13.23 -7.29
CA TRP A 100 -14.90 13.23 -7.65
C TRP A 100 -15.15 12.94 -9.13
N CYS A 101 -14.50 13.68 -10.03
CA CYS A 101 -14.79 13.64 -11.47
C CYS A 101 -13.65 13.12 -12.35
N GLY A 102 -12.48 12.82 -11.76
CA GLY A 102 -11.32 12.32 -12.49
C GLY A 102 -10.53 13.40 -13.27
N MET A 103 -10.97 14.67 -13.27
CA MET A 103 -10.26 15.77 -13.94
C MET A 103 -8.81 15.84 -13.47
N GLU A 104 -7.89 15.98 -14.39
CA GLU A 104 -6.46 16.07 -14.09
C GLU A 104 -6.12 17.27 -13.21
N MET A 105 -5.17 17.06 -12.29
CA MET A 105 -4.67 18.06 -11.34
C MET A 105 -3.14 17.96 -11.25
N GLY A 106 -2.51 18.99 -10.67
CA GLY A 106 -1.06 19.03 -10.46
C GLY A 106 -0.29 19.71 -11.60
N PRO A 107 1.04 19.47 -11.68
CA PRO A 107 1.90 20.11 -12.65
C PRO A 107 1.64 19.62 -14.07
N LYS A 108 1.55 20.57 -15.01
CA LYS A 108 1.35 20.32 -16.45
C LYS A 108 2.42 21.06 -17.26
N PRO A 109 2.97 20.45 -18.32
CA PRO A 109 3.93 21.10 -19.19
C PRO A 109 3.29 22.31 -19.88
N LYS A 110 4.06 23.41 -19.95
CA LYS A 110 3.67 24.61 -20.69
C LYS A 110 4.41 24.64 -22.06
N PRO A 111 3.70 24.86 -23.17
CA PRO A 111 4.37 25.01 -24.46
C PRO A 111 5.40 26.15 -24.39
N GLY A 112 6.65 25.86 -24.73
CA GLY A 112 7.73 26.85 -24.82
C GLY A 112 8.69 26.92 -23.65
N GLN A 113 8.29 26.90 -22.40
CA GLN A 113 9.17 26.79 -21.22
C GLN A 113 8.38 26.64 -19.91
N GLY A 114 8.90 25.77 -18.98
CA GLY A 114 8.37 25.61 -17.63
C GLY A 114 7.12 24.73 -17.56
N GLN A 115 6.42 24.85 -16.47
CA GLN A 115 5.15 24.16 -16.22
C GLN A 115 4.21 25.08 -15.43
N TYR A 116 2.94 24.73 -15.42
CA TYR A 116 1.94 25.38 -14.58
C TYR A 116 1.25 24.31 -13.72
N VAL A 117 0.72 24.74 -12.59
CA VAL A 117 0.06 23.82 -11.65
C VAL A 117 -1.44 24.10 -11.69
N ILE A 118 -2.24 23.05 -11.82
CA ILE A 118 -3.70 23.13 -11.86
C ILE A 118 -4.31 22.43 -10.66
N GLY A 119 -5.34 23.05 -10.09
CA GLY A 119 -6.10 22.47 -8.99
C GLY A 119 -5.43 22.57 -7.62
N TYR A 120 -4.25 23.19 -7.50
CA TYR A 120 -3.59 23.50 -6.23
C TYR A 120 -3.50 25.03 -6.11
N GLU A 121 -4.03 25.57 -5.04
CA GLU A 121 -4.09 27.02 -4.80
C GLU A 121 -3.47 27.37 -3.44
N LEU A 122 -2.67 28.44 -3.41
CA LEU A 122 -2.17 28.99 -2.16
C LEU A 122 -3.19 29.99 -1.61
N VAL A 123 -3.83 29.65 -0.49
CA VAL A 123 -4.79 30.50 0.22
C VAL A 123 -4.18 30.91 1.57
N GLY A 124 -3.74 32.14 1.68
CA GLY A 124 -2.91 32.58 2.78
C GLY A 124 -1.57 31.83 2.78
N ASN A 125 -1.33 31.00 3.80
CA ASN A 125 -0.15 30.15 3.94
C ASN A 125 -0.44 28.65 3.68
N LYS A 126 -1.70 28.28 3.38
CA LYS A 126 -2.14 26.90 3.16
C LYS A 126 -2.30 26.58 1.68
N VAL A 127 -2.00 25.35 1.31
CA VAL A 127 -2.28 24.84 -0.03
C VAL A 127 -3.62 24.12 -0.01
N GLU A 128 -4.58 24.64 -0.75
CA GLU A 128 -5.91 24.04 -0.92
C GLU A 128 -6.02 23.36 -2.30
N PHE A 129 -6.86 22.33 -2.35
CA PHE A 129 -7.12 21.55 -3.57
C PHE A 129 -8.53 21.83 -4.07
N ARG A 130 -8.65 22.18 -5.37
CA ARG A 130 -9.93 22.48 -6.02
C ARG A 130 -9.97 21.89 -7.42
N CYS A 131 -11.11 21.36 -7.81
CA CYS A 131 -11.27 20.94 -9.19
C CYS A 131 -11.39 22.14 -10.14
N ILE A 132 -10.70 22.05 -11.27
CA ILE A 132 -10.77 23.12 -12.30
C ILE A 132 -12.02 23.01 -13.17
N ASP A 133 -12.67 21.84 -13.20
CA ASP A 133 -13.92 21.66 -13.92
C ASP A 133 -15.06 22.38 -13.20
N ARG A 134 -15.65 23.36 -13.88
CA ARG A 134 -16.77 24.17 -13.35
C ARG A 134 -18.05 23.34 -13.15
N GLY A 135 -18.21 22.25 -13.88
CA GLY A 135 -19.32 21.30 -13.72
C GLY A 135 -19.14 20.33 -12.54
N CYS A 136 -17.93 20.25 -12.00
CA CYS A 136 -17.65 19.39 -10.86
C CYS A 136 -18.25 19.94 -9.57
N ARG A 137 -18.76 19.03 -8.72
CA ARG A 137 -19.30 19.36 -7.40
C ARG A 137 -18.29 20.10 -6.50
N PHE A 138 -16.99 19.83 -6.69
CA PHE A 138 -15.86 20.45 -5.99
C PHE A 138 -15.09 21.43 -6.89
N GLY A 139 -15.77 22.00 -7.89
CA GLY A 139 -15.27 23.08 -8.70
C GLY A 139 -15.58 24.47 -8.13
N GLY A 140 -15.00 25.49 -8.72
CA GLY A 140 -15.23 26.87 -8.32
C GLY A 140 -14.73 27.19 -6.90
N ARG A 141 -15.63 27.59 -5.99
CA ARG A 141 -15.25 28.00 -4.63
C ARG A 141 -15.12 26.84 -3.63
N ARG A 142 -15.64 25.67 -3.95
CA ARG A 142 -15.65 24.53 -3.03
C ARG A 142 -14.34 23.76 -3.12
N LYS A 143 -13.62 23.66 -2.00
CA LYS A 143 -12.39 22.88 -1.90
C LYS A 143 -12.68 21.38 -1.75
N LEU A 144 -11.76 20.55 -2.22
CA LEU A 144 -11.75 19.13 -1.94
C LEU A 144 -11.48 18.89 -0.46
N PRO A 145 -12.19 17.93 0.18
CA PRO A 145 -12.01 17.62 1.61
C PRO A 145 -10.78 16.74 1.86
N VAL A 146 -9.62 17.17 1.37
CA VAL A 146 -8.38 16.42 1.32
C VAL A 146 -7.26 17.19 2.00
N HIS A 147 -6.55 16.55 2.93
CA HIS A 147 -5.45 17.14 3.70
C HIS A 147 -4.17 16.32 3.47
N VAL A 148 -3.12 16.97 2.95
CA VAL A 148 -1.85 16.33 2.61
C VAL A 148 -0.69 16.87 3.45
N VAL A 149 -0.88 18.02 4.09
CA VAL A 149 0.12 18.66 4.94
C VAL A 149 -0.12 18.28 6.39
N ASP A 150 0.91 17.85 7.13
CA ASP A 150 0.77 17.41 8.53
C ASP A 150 0.10 18.48 9.41
N GLN A 151 0.49 19.76 9.28
CA GLN A 151 -0.12 20.86 10.03
C GLN A 151 -1.63 21.00 9.75
N ASP A 152 -2.07 20.82 8.49
CA ASP A 152 -3.50 20.82 8.15
C ASP A 152 -4.23 19.64 8.78
N ILE A 153 -3.59 18.47 8.83
CA ILE A 153 -4.16 17.27 9.46
C ILE A 153 -4.38 17.50 10.96
N TYR A 154 -3.41 18.08 11.64
CA TYR A 154 -3.53 18.35 13.08
C TYR A 154 -4.56 19.45 13.39
N GLU A 155 -4.67 20.47 12.56
CA GLU A 155 -5.63 21.54 12.73
C GLU A 155 -7.06 21.13 12.37
N SER A 156 -7.23 20.41 11.26
CA SER A 156 -8.55 20.07 10.71
C SER A 156 -9.13 18.78 11.28
N ARG A 157 -8.33 17.92 11.92
CA ARG A 157 -8.76 16.62 12.48
C ARG A 157 -9.62 15.83 11.47
N PRO A 158 -9.08 15.49 10.26
CA PRO A 158 -9.90 14.85 9.24
C PRO A 158 -10.54 13.56 9.77
N SER A 159 -11.76 13.26 9.33
CA SER A 159 -12.55 12.13 9.81
C SER A 159 -11.87 10.77 9.60
N ILE A 160 -11.07 10.66 8.52
CA ILE A 160 -10.19 9.51 8.26
C ILE A 160 -8.76 10.01 8.11
N VAL A 161 -7.82 9.36 8.78
CA VAL A 161 -6.40 9.57 8.58
C VAL A 161 -5.76 8.27 8.09
N ILE A 162 -5.13 8.34 6.92
CA ILE A 162 -4.38 7.22 6.33
C ILE A 162 -2.89 7.51 6.50
N GLY A 163 -2.17 6.62 7.17
CA GLY A 163 -0.75 6.80 7.43
C GLY A 163 0.05 5.51 7.36
N THR A 164 1.38 5.65 7.38
CA THR A 164 2.26 4.50 7.55
C THR A 164 2.51 4.22 9.03
N VAL A 165 2.69 2.94 9.38
CA VAL A 165 2.90 2.55 10.80
C VAL A 165 4.11 3.23 11.43
N ASP A 166 5.17 3.48 10.65
CA ASP A 166 6.38 4.18 11.10
C ASP A 166 6.13 5.66 11.43
N LYS A 167 5.10 6.28 10.83
CA LYS A 167 4.76 7.68 11.11
C LYS A 167 4.27 7.88 12.56
N PHE A 168 3.70 6.87 13.18
CA PHE A 168 3.27 6.95 14.59
C PHE A 168 4.44 7.11 15.57
N ALA A 169 5.67 6.74 15.19
CA ALA A 169 6.85 7.06 15.98
C ALA A 169 7.09 8.57 16.12
N MET A 170 6.49 9.40 15.25
CA MET A 170 6.55 10.86 15.33
C MET A 170 5.76 11.44 16.53
N LEU A 171 4.91 10.65 17.17
CA LEU A 171 4.19 11.08 18.38
C LEU A 171 5.14 11.58 19.48
N ALA A 172 6.36 11.03 19.56
CA ALA A 172 7.38 11.50 20.48
C ALA A 172 7.87 12.94 20.18
N TRP A 173 7.74 13.41 18.93
CA TRP A 173 8.32 14.66 18.43
C TRP A 173 7.29 15.74 18.10
N GLN A 174 6.03 15.34 17.84
CA GLN A 174 4.97 16.22 17.32
C GLN A 174 3.80 16.31 18.31
N PRO A 175 3.86 17.22 19.27
CA PRO A 175 2.77 17.40 20.24
C PRO A 175 1.42 17.71 19.60
N GLY A 176 1.39 18.41 18.45
CA GLY A 176 0.16 18.72 17.71
C GLY A 176 -0.60 17.49 17.22
N ALA A 177 0.06 16.31 17.10
CA ALA A 177 -0.58 15.07 16.68
C ALA A 177 -1.66 14.58 17.67
N ARG A 178 -1.68 15.07 18.92
CA ARG A 178 -2.75 14.83 19.92
C ARG A 178 -4.15 15.13 19.40
N ALA A 179 -4.24 16.11 18.50
CA ALA A 179 -5.50 16.50 17.89
C ALA A 179 -6.17 15.33 17.14
N LEU A 180 -5.40 14.39 16.59
CA LEU A 180 -5.91 13.16 15.95
C LEU A 180 -6.66 12.26 16.94
N PHE A 181 -6.30 12.34 18.21
CA PHE A 181 -6.92 11.58 19.29
C PHE A 181 -8.01 12.39 20.01
N GLY A 182 -8.38 13.55 19.50
CA GLY A 182 -9.39 14.43 20.10
C GLY A 182 -8.93 15.13 21.37
N ILE A 183 -7.61 15.26 21.59
CA ILE A 183 -7.02 15.89 22.77
C ILE A 183 -6.61 17.33 22.43
N GLY A 184 -7.03 18.27 23.25
CA GLY A 184 -6.69 19.69 23.15
C GLY A 184 -5.30 20.02 23.67
N ASP A 185 -4.89 21.30 23.52
CA ASP A 185 -3.59 21.77 23.97
C ASP A 185 -3.45 21.73 25.51
N ASP A 186 -4.56 21.77 26.23
CA ASP A 186 -4.63 21.63 27.70
C ASP A 186 -4.51 20.17 28.19
N GLY A 187 -4.43 19.21 27.27
CA GLY A 187 -4.42 17.77 27.58
C GLY A 187 -5.80 17.17 27.80
N SER A 188 -6.87 17.98 27.76
CA SER A 188 -8.24 17.48 27.93
C SER A 188 -8.80 16.88 26.63
N ARG A 189 -9.68 15.89 26.75
CA ARG A 189 -10.40 15.29 25.63
C ARG A 189 -11.57 16.19 25.21
N GLN A 190 -11.48 16.75 24.01
CA GLN A 190 -12.49 17.67 23.47
C GLN A 190 -13.58 16.96 22.66
N VAL A 191 -13.20 15.94 21.89
CA VAL A 191 -14.10 15.13 21.04
C VAL A 191 -13.75 13.65 21.20
N SER A 192 -14.61 12.75 20.70
CA SER A 192 -14.31 11.31 20.76
C SER A 192 -13.01 10.97 20.03
N PRO A 193 -12.21 10.07 20.58
CA PRO A 193 -11.02 9.57 19.89
C PRO A 193 -11.38 8.70 18.68
N PRO A 194 -10.40 8.27 17.88
CA PRO A 194 -10.60 7.27 16.83
C PRO A 194 -11.17 5.98 17.39
N GLY A 195 -12.40 5.65 17.00
CA GLY A 195 -13.08 4.42 17.42
C GLY A 195 -12.72 3.19 16.56
N LEU A 196 -12.08 3.42 15.41
CA LEU A 196 -11.72 2.36 14.47
C LEU A 196 -10.25 2.49 14.03
N ILE A 197 -9.50 1.41 14.18
CA ILE A 197 -8.16 1.26 13.62
C ILE A 197 -8.23 0.17 12.55
N ILE A 198 -7.86 0.50 11.31
CA ILE A 198 -7.73 -0.46 10.22
C ILE A 198 -6.25 -0.67 9.94
N GLN A 199 -5.77 -1.90 10.13
CA GLN A 199 -4.39 -2.28 9.84
C GLN A 199 -4.37 -3.16 8.60
N ASP A 200 -3.90 -2.61 7.48
CA ASP A 200 -3.74 -3.38 6.25
C ASP A 200 -2.37 -4.05 6.17
N GLU A 201 -2.29 -5.14 5.39
CA GLU A 201 -1.08 -5.93 5.19
C GLU A 201 -0.39 -6.34 6.50
N LEU A 202 -1.18 -6.86 7.46
CA LEU A 202 -0.70 -7.23 8.81
C LEU A 202 0.53 -8.14 8.78
N HIS A 203 0.64 -9.05 7.81
CA HIS A 203 1.76 -9.98 7.68
C HIS A 203 3.11 -9.29 7.47
N LEU A 204 3.13 -8.04 6.97
CA LEU A 204 4.35 -7.24 6.83
C LEU A 204 4.81 -6.65 8.18
N ILE A 205 3.93 -6.58 9.18
CA ILE A 205 4.26 -6.10 10.53
C ILE A 205 4.78 -7.28 11.36
N SER A 206 5.98 -7.70 11.07
CA SER A 206 6.62 -8.85 11.72
C SER A 206 8.10 -8.60 11.95
N GLY A 207 8.76 -9.47 12.71
CA GLY A 207 10.18 -9.36 13.03
C GLY A 207 10.54 -8.04 13.73
N PRO A 208 11.65 -7.38 13.36
CA PRO A 208 12.09 -6.14 14.01
C PRO A 208 11.08 -5.00 13.89
N LEU A 209 10.46 -4.81 12.72
CA LEU A 209 9.42 -3.80 12.52
C LEU A 209 8.21 -4.07 13.41
N GLY A 210 7.69 -5.30 13.39
CA GLY A 210 6.55 -5.67 14.22
C GLY A 210 6.82 -5.53 15.70
N SER A 211 8.02 -5.88 16.15
CA SER A 211 8.42 -5.74 17.55
C SER A 211 8.49 -4.27 17.99
N MET A 212 8.99 -3.39 17.13
CA MET A 212 8.99 -1.94 17.39
C MET A 212 7.56 -1.38 17.42
N VAL A 213 6.73 -1.74 16.45
CA VAL A 213 5.32 -1.32 16.38
C VAL A 213 4.58 -1.77 17.63
N GLY A 214 4.71 -3.05 18.03
CA GLY A 214 4.04 -3.58 19.23
C GLY A 214 4.43 -2.89 20.54
N LEU A 215 5.60 -2.24 20.59
CA LEU A 215 6.01 -1.44 21.75
C LEU A 215 5.30 -0.07 21.80
N TYR A 216 4.94 0.51 20.64
CA TYR A 216 4.19 1.77 20.58
C TYR A 216 2.67 1.58 20.69
N GLU A 217 2.16 0.39 20.38
CA GLU A 217 0.71 0.12 20.37
C GLU A 217 0.00 0.40 21.70
N PRO A 218 0.57 0.13 22.89
CA PRO A 218 -0.06 0.50 24.17
C PRO A 218 -0.40 1.98 24.25
N VAL A 219 0.50 2.83 23.75
CA VAL A 219 0.30 4.29 23.73
C VAL A 219 -0.82 4.67 22.76
N ILE A 220 -0.82 4.09 21.56
CA ILE A 220 -1.84 4.38 20.55
C ILE A 220 -3.21 3.89 21.02
N ASP A 221 -3.26 2.71 21.63
CA ASP A 221 -4.48 2.11 22.17
C ASP A 221 -5.07 2.96 23.29
N ASP A 222 -4.23 3.44 24.21
CA ASP A 222 -4.63 4.33 25.31
C ASP A 222 -5.15 5.67 24.81
N LEU A 223 -4.45 6.28 23.86
CA LEU A 223 -4.86 7.54 23.23
C LEU A 223 -6.18 7.40 22.44
N CYS A 224 -6.44 6.23 21.86
CA CYS A 224 -7.69 5.92 21.15
C CYS A 224 -8.80 5.40 22.08
N THR A 225 -8.51 5.10 23.34
CA THR A 225 -9.53 4.64 24.29
C THR A 225 -10.37 5.82 24.78
N ASP A 226 -11.68 5.75 24.59
CA ASP A 226 -12.61 6.74 25.16
C ASP A 226 -12.87 6.45 26.64
N LYS A 227 -12.41 7.34 27.48
CA LYS A 227 -12.49 7.24 28.96
C LYS A 227 -13.56 8.17 29.56
N ARG A 228 -14.42 8.78 28.74
CA ARG A 228 -15.43 9.75 29.21
C ARG A 228 -16.69 9.08 29.79
N GLY A 229 -16.94 7.82 29.46
CA GLY A 229 -18.04 7.02 30.02
C GLY A 229 -17.68 6.34 31.33
N GLU A 230 -18.64 5.57 31.88
CA GLU A 230 -18.43 4.78 33.11
C GLU A 230 -17.37 3.69 32.91
N GLU A 231 -17.34 3.11 31.70
CA GLU A 231 -16.33 2.10 31.31
C GLU A 231 -15.48 2.62 30.14
N PRO A 232 -14.16 2.41 30.17
CA PRO A 232 -13.29 2.75 29.05
C PRO A 232 -13.65 1.91 27.80
N VAL A 233 -13.83 2.59 26.67
CA VAL A 233 -14.15 1.97 25.38
C VAL A 233 -12.93 2.01 24.48
N PRO A 234 -12.22 0.89 24.30
CA PRO A 234 -11.06 0.83 23.41
C PRO A 234 -11.48 0.82 21.94
N PRO A 235 -10.58 1.23 21.02
CA PRO A 235 -10.88 1.22 19.60
C PRO A 235 -11.11 -0.20 19.08
N LYS A 236 -12.00 -0.35 18.09
CA LYS A 236 -12.13 -1.57 17.31
C LYS A 236 -10.93 -1.68 16.36
N ILE A 237 -10.25 -2.82 16.35
CA ILE A 237 -9.15 -3.10 15.42
C ILE A 237 -9.63 -4.07 14.36
N ILE A 238 -9.48 -3.70 13.09
CA ILE A 238 -9.71 -4.57 11.93
C ILE A 238 -8.37 -4.73 11.21
N ALA A 239 -7.85 -5.96 11.18
CA ALA A 239 -6.61 -6.24 10.49
C ALA A 239 -6.88 -7.05 9.21
N ALA A 240 -6.37 -6.58 8.07
CA ALA A 240 -6.42 -7.30 6.81
C ALA A 240 -5.06 -7.92 6.48
N THR A 241 -5.07 -9.13 5.99
CA THR A 241 -3.85 -9.85 5.62
C THR A 241 -4.13 -10.88 4.53
N ALA A 242 -3.18 -11.07 3.64
CA ALA A 242 -3.32 -12.08 2.59
C ALA A 242 -3.25 -13.50 3.16
N THR A 243 -2.24 -13.78 4.00
CA THR A 243 -2.01 -15.12 4.55
C THR A 243 -1.17 -15.00 5.82
N VAL A 244 -1.69 -15.45 6.95
CA VAL A 244 -0.93 -15.51 8.19
C VAL A 244 -1.21 -16.82 8.92
N ARG A 245 -0.14 -17.54 9.22
CA ARG A 245 -0.18 -18.66 10.16
C ARG A 245 0.08 -18.12 11.56
N ARG A 246 -0.65 -18.59 12.57
CA ARG A 246 -0.55 -18.08 13.95
C ARG A 246 -0.87 -16.59 14.10
N TYR A 247 -1.88 -16.10 13.36
CA TYR A 247 -2.30 -14.69 13.45
C TYR A 247 -2.69 -14.28 14.88
N VAL A 248 -3.18 -15.19 15.71
CA VAL A 248 -3.54 -14.92 17.10
C VAL A 248 -2.31 -14.46 17.89
N ASP A 249 -1.19 -15.18 17.76
CA ASP A 249 0.07 -14.85 18.46
C ASP A 249 0.62 -13.50 17.98
N GLN A 250 0.52 -13.22 16.67
CA GLN A 250 0.94 -11.96 16.10
C GLN A 250 0.07 -10.79 16.61
N ILE A 251 -1.25 -10.96 16.63
CA ILE A 251 -2.19 -9.94 17.10
C ILE A 251 -2.01 -9.69 18.60
N LYS A 252 -1.81 -10.76 19.39
CA LYS A 252 -1.50 -10.62 20.81
C LYS A 252 -0.19 -9.87 21.03
N GLY A 253 0.85 -10.18 20.27
CA GLY A 253 2.15 -9.49 20.36
C GLY A 253 2.09 -8.04 19.90
N LEU A 254 1.29 -7.71 18.88
CA LEU A 254 1.14 -6.33 18.39
C LEU A 254 0.19 -5.51 19.26
N PHE A 255 -1.04 -5.98 19.42
CA PHE A 255 -2.13 -5.17 19.96
C PHE A 255 -2.51 -5.55 21.40
N GLY A 256 -1.93 -6.59 21.99
CA GLY A 256 -2.29 -7.10 23.31
C GLY A 256 -3.74 -7.57 23.41
N ARG A 257 -4.41 -7.87 22.29
CA ARG A 257 -5.80 -8.32 22.25
C ARG A 257 -5.86 -9.84 22.36
N GLU A 258 -6.63 -10.35 23.32
CA GLU A 258 -6.85 -11.80 23.51
C GLU A 258 -8.02 -12.30 22.67
N GLN A 259 -9.07 -11.48 22.54
CA GLN A 259 -10.24 -11.83 21.75
C GLN A 259 -10.02 -11.50 20.28
N VAL A 260 -9.67 -12.50 19.49
CA VAL A 260 -9.42 -12.40 18.05
C VAL A 260 -10.41 -13.27 17.31
N LYS A 261 -11.07 -12.71 16.29
CA LYS A 261 -11.97 -13.46 15.41
C LYS A 261 -11.47 -13.36 13.97
N LEU A 262 -11.33 -14.51 13.32
CA LEU A 262 -11.03 -14.59 11.89
C LEU A 262 -12.32 -14.39 11.09
N PHE A 263 -12.24 -13.57 10.04
CA PHE A 263 -13.31 -13.41 9.07
C PHE A 263 -12.74 -13.45 7.63
N PRO A 264 -13.31 -14.20 6.70
CA PRO A 264 -14.35 -15.20 6.95
C PRO A 264 -13.82 -16.38 7.78
N PRO A 265 -14.65 -17.06 8.57
CA PRO A 265 -14.26 -18.28 9.27
C PRO A 265 -13.93 -19.38 8.25
N HIS A 266 -13.11 -20.33 8.66
CA HIS A 266 -12.80 -21.50 7.82
C HIS A 266 -14.07 -22.31 7.56
N GLY A 267 -14.20 -22.82 6.31
CA GLY A 267 -15.19 -23.82 5.96
C GLY A 267 -14.75 -25.24 6.37
N LEU A 268 -15.60 -26.22 6.13
CA LEU A 268 -15.30 -27.63 6.33
C LEU A 268 -14.41 -28.19 5.22
N GLU A 269 -14.46 -27.61 4.03
CA GLU A 269 -13.69 -27.98 2.86
C GLU A 269 -12.73 -26.85 2.46
N GLU A 270 -11.59 -27.22 1.86
CA GLU A 270 -10.63 -26.23 1.35
C GLU A 270 -11.26 -25.45 0.20
N GLY A 271 -11.16 -24.11 0.27
CA GLY A 271 -11.71 -23.20 -0.74
C GLY A 271 -13.21 -22.96 -0.66
N ARG A 272 -13.96 -23.68 0.20
CA ARG A 272 -15.40 -23.48 0.43
C ARG A 272 -15.68 -22.93 1.82
N SER A 273 -16.51 -21.90 1.87
CA SER A 273 -17.03 -21.34 3.12
C SER A 273 -18.43 -20.80 2.88
N PHE A 274 -19.11 -20.32 3.92
CA PHE A 274 -20.38 -19.62 3.76
C PHE A 274 -20.28 -18.38 2.82
N PHE A 275 -19.10 -17.77 2.75
CA PHE A 275 -18.87 -16.50 2.03
C PHE A 275 -18.23 -16.67 0.66
N ALA A 276 -17.68 -17.83 0.34
CA ALA A 276 -16.96 -18.07 -0.89
C ALA A 276 -17.02 -19.53 -1.30
N GLU A 277 -17.15 -19.77 -2.59
CA GLU A 277 -17.03 -21.09 -3.22
C GLU A 277 -16.18 -20.98 -4.48
N PRO A 278 -15.53 -22.06 -4.91
CA PRO A 278 -14.81 -22.10 -6.18
C PRO A 278 -15.76 -21.85 -7.34
N ALA A 279 -15.35 -21.01 -8.29
CA ALA A 279 -16.10 -20.81 -9.52
C ALA A 279 -16.08 -22.09 -10.38
N THR A 280 -17.25 -22.50 -10.87
CA THR A 280 -17.42 -23.66 -11.76
C THR A 280 -18.14 -23.25 -13.03
N ASP A 281 -17.80 -23.90 -14.13
CA ASP A 281 -18.50 -23.76 -15.40
C ASP A 281 -19.85 -24.50 -15.39
N ASP A 282 -20.61 -24.38 -16.48
CA ASP A 282 -21.93 -25.02 -16.64
C ASP A 282 -21.88 -26.56 -16.53
N SER A 283 -20.71 -27.19 -16.71
CA SER A 283 -20.50 -28.63 -16.52
C SER A 283 -20.17 -29.02 -15.09
N GLY A 284 -19.99 -28.05 -14.18
CA GLY A 284 -19.53 -28.25 -12.81
C GLY A 284 -18.02 -28.43 -12.67
N ALA A 285 -17.23 -28.25 -13.73
CA ALA A 285 -15.79 -28.23 -13.67
C ALA A 285 -15.27 -26.87 -13.16
N LEU A 286 -14.13 -26.91 -12.44
CA LEU A 286 -13.51 -25.66 -11.94
C LEU A 286 -13.12 -24.75 -13.11
N GLU A 287 -13.50 -23.49 -13.03
CA GLU A 287 -13.05 -22.48 -13.99
C GLU A 287 -11.51 -22.36 -14.01
N PRO A 288 -10.91 -22.02 -15.18
CA PRO A 288 -9.47 -21.84 -15.29
C PRO A 288 -8.95 -20.76 -14.34
N GLY A 289 -8.04 -21.14 -13.46
CA GLY A 289 -7.37 -20.22 -12.53
C GLY A 289 -5.94 -19.92 -12.93
N ARG A 290 -5.03 -19.81 -11.95
CA ARG A 290 -3.59 -19.66 -12.20
C ARG A 290 -2.93 -21.02 -12.44
N ARG A 291 -2.11 -21.09 -13.50
CA ARG A 291 -1.24 -22.22 -13.77
C ARG A 291 0.19 -21.88 -13.36
N TYR A 292 0.77 -22.72 -12.52
CA TYR A 292 2.15 -22.58 -12.05
C TYR A 292 3.05 -23.56 -12.79
N VAL A 293 4.19 -23.06 -13.30
CA VAL A 293 5.19 -23.87 -14.02
C VAL A 293 6.55 -23.62 -13.40
N GLY A 294 7.17 -24.68 -12.88
CA GLY A 294 8.54 -24.63 -12.36
C GLY A 294 9.54 -25.00 -13.45
N ILE A 295 10.55 -24.16 -13.65
CA ILE A 295 11.58 -24.32 -14.66
C ILE A 295 12.95 -24.35 -13.99
N MET A 296 13.69 -25.44 -14.15
CA MET A 296 15.09 -25.57 -13.71
C MET A 296 15.89 -26.35 -14.76
N SER A 297 17.09 -25.91 -15.02
CA SER A 297 18.01 -26.67 -15.85
C SER A 297 19.37 -26.80 -15.17
N ALA A 298 19.76 -28.03 -14.89
CA ALA A 298 21.08 -28.35 -14.37
C ALA A 298 22.15 -28.36 -15.47
N SER A 299 21.76 -28.62 -16.71
CA SER A 299 22.67 -28.73 -17.85
C SER A 299 23.10 -27.39 -18.45
N LEU A 300 22.36 -26.30 -18.22
CA LEU A 300 22.67 -24.99 -18.81
C LEU A 300 23.67 -24.15 -17.98
N GLY A 301 24.19 -24.66 -16.88
CA GLY A 301 25.24 -24.04 -16.08
C GLY A 301 24.88 -22.69 -15.45
N SER A 302 23.98 -21.91 -16.05
CA SER A 302 23.60 -20.57 -15.58
C SER A 302 22.08 -20.36 -15.59
N THR A 303 21.57 -19.81 -14.50
CA THR A 303 20.17 -19.38 -14.37
C THR A 303 19.84 -18.29 -15.40
N GLN A 304 20.82 -17.44 -15.76
CA GLN A 304 20.65 -16.39 -16.77
C GLN A 304 20.37 -16.97 -18.15
N THR A 305 21.06 -18.05 -18.55
CA THR A 305 20.79 -18.73 -19.81
C THR A 305 19.36 -19.30 -19.85
N VAL A 306 18.88 -19.87 -18.74
CA VAL A 306 17.48 -20.31 -18.62
C VAL A 306 16.53 -19.14 -18.77
N GLN A 307 16.84 -18.02 -18.11
CA GLN A 307 16.03 -16.79 -18.17
C GLN A 307 15.93 -16.23 -19.59
N VAL A 308 17.02 -16.20 -20.36
CA VAL A 308 17.02 -15.77 -21.77
C VAL A 308 16.09 -16.64 -22.61
N ARG A 309 16.18 -17.97 -22.45
CA ARG A 309 15.33 -18.90 -23.20
C ARG A 309 13.85 -18.79 -22.84
N VAL A 310 13.54 -18.65 -21.54
CA VAL A 310 12.15 -18.46 -21.07
C VAL A 310 11.59 -17.14 -21.58
N ALA A 311 12.37 -16.05 -21.51
CA ALA A 311 11.94 -14.75 -22.01
C ALA A 311 11.69 -14.79 -23.53
N ALA A 312 12.57 -15.40 -24.32
CA ALA A 312 12.39 -15.55 -25.76
C ALA A 312 11.14 -16.39 -26.08
N ALA A 313 10.94 -17.52 -25.39
CA ALA A 313 9.77 -18.38 -25.57
C ALA A 313 8.46 -17.66 -25.23
N THR A 314 8.42 -16.88 -24.14
CA THR A 314 7.22 -16.13 -23.75
C THR A 314 6.93 -14.95 -24.68
N LEU A 315 7.96 -14.26 -25.15
CA LEU A 315 7.81 -13.19 -26.14
C LEU A 315 7.27 -13.74 -27.46
N GLN A 316 7.88 -14.80 -27.96
CA GLN A 316 7.48 -15.39 -29.25
C GLN A 316 6.12 -16.09 -29.14
N GLY A 317 5.89 -16.88 -28.08
CA GLY A 317 4.63 -17.60 -27.90
C GLY A 317 3.42 -16.66 -27.76
N ALA A 318 3.60 -15.44 -27.28
CA ALA A 318 2.52 -14.46 -27.24
C ALA A 318 2.07 -13.98 -28.64
N VAL A 319 2.91 -14.13 -29.68
CA VAL A 319 2.56 -13.81 -31.08
C VAL A 319 1.56 -14.82 -31.65
N ASP A 320 1.69 -16.08 -31.24
CA ASP A 320 0.90 -17.20 -31.75
C ASP A 320 -0.47 -17.36 -31.06
N ILE A 321 -0.71 -16.61 -29.99
CA ILE A 321 -2.01 -16.59 -29.28
C ILE A 321 -3.04 -15.86 -30.16
N PRO A 322 -4.29 -16.35 -30.27
CA PRO A 322 -5.38 -15.63 -30.94
C PRO A 322 -5.57 -14.20 -30.40
N ASP A 323 -5.91 -13.26 -31.29
CA ASP A 323 -6.00 -11.83 -30.92
C ASP A 323 -6.97 -11.55 -29.77
N ALA A 324 -8.02 -12.33 -29.62
CA ALA A 324 -8.99 -12.21 -28.53
C ALA A 324 -8.37 -12.47 -27.15
N ASP A 325 -7.38 -13.35 -27.06
CA ASP A 325 -6.77 -13.81 -25.80
C ASP A 325 -5.35 -13.25 -25.59
N LYS A 326 -4.78 -12.63 -26.62
CA LYS A 326 -3.37 -12.21 -26.67
C LYS A 326 -3.01 -11.15 -25.63
N ASP A 327 -3.91 -10.21 -25.35
CA ASP A 327 -3.62 -9.04 -24.53
C ASP A 327 -3.10 -9.41 -23.13
N GLY A 328 -3.70 -10.41 -22.49
CA GLY A 328 -3.30 -10.85 -21.16
C GLY A 328 -1.87 -11.39 -21.07
N TYR A 329 -1.38 -11.98 -22.15
CA TYR A 329 -0.05 -12.61 -22.22
C TYR A 329 0.99 -11.77 -22.95
N TRP A 330 0.59 -10.60 -23.46
CA TRP A 330 1.50 -9.72 -24.19
C TRP A 330 2.58 -9.13 -23.32
N THR A 331 2.22 -8.64 -22.14
CA THR A 331 3.18 -8.07 -21.18
C THR A 331 3.67 -9.16 -20.22
N ASN A 332 4.98 -9.46 -20.25
CA ASN A 332 5.60 -10.34 -19.27
C ASN A 332 6.05 -9.54 -18.04
N LEU A 333 5.36 -9.74 -16.90
CA LEU A 333 5.73 -9.16 -15.62
C LEU A 333 6.80 -10.02 -14.95
N ASN A 334 8.02 -9.51 -14.82
CA ASN A 334 9.14 -10.22 -14.21
C ASN A 334 9.36 -9.77 -12.78
N PHE A 335 9.29 -10.68 -11.82
CA PHE A 335 9.66 -10.44 -10.44
C PHE A 335 11.09 -10.88 -10.15
N LEU A 336 11.88 -10.00 -9.52
CA LEU A 336 13.27 -10.23 -9.18
C LEU A 336 13.51 -9.96 -7.69
N ASN A 337 14.20 -10.87 -7.01
CA ASN A 337 14.43 -10.83 -5.57
C ASN A 337 15.39 -9.72 -5.11
N SER A 338 16.12 -9.10 -6.03
CA SER A 338 17.06 -8.03 -5.73
C SER A 338 17.24 -7.05 -6.89
N LEU A 339 17.63 -5.81 -6.56
CA LEU A 339 17.93 -4.79 -7.57
C LEU A 339 19.16 -5.16 -8.43
N ARG A 340 20.08 -5.99 -7.91
CA ARG A 340 21.21 -6.51 -8.66
C ARG A 340 20.77 -7.49 -9.75
N GLU A 341 19.87 -8.43 -9.41
CA GLU A 341 19.30 -9.35 -10.38
C GLU A 341 18.50 -8.61 -11.45
N LEU A 342 17.79 -7.52 -11.05
CA LEU A 342 17.09 -6.66 -11.98
C LEU A 342 18.03 -5.99 -12.98
N GLY A 343 19.12 -5.37 -12.52
CA GLY A 343 20.11 -4.75 -13.40
C GLY A 343 20.72 -5.75 -14.40
N ASN A 344 21.04 -6.98 -13.94
CA ASN A 344 21.50 -8.04 -14.82
C ASN A 344 20.43 -8.40 -15.87
N THR A 345 19.15 -8.46 -15.50
CA THR A 345 18.06 -8.77 -16.43
C THR A 345 17.87 -7.69 -17.48
N VAL A 346 18.06 -6.41 -17.15
CA VAL A 346 18.08 -5.31 -18.14
C VAL A 346 19.13 -5.58 -19.22
N SER A 347 20.35 -5.96 -18.82
CA SER A 347 21.41 -6.30 -19.77
C SER A 347 21.03 -7.49 -20.67
N LEU A 348 20.44 -8.55 -20.10
CA LEU A 348 19.96 -9.69 -20.90
C LEU A 348 18.90 -9.29 -21.92
N ILE A 349 17.99 -8.37 -21.58
CA ILE A 349 16.95 -7.91 -22.50
C ILE A 349 17.54 -7.08 -23.64
N GLN A 350 18.61 -6.35 -23.37
CA GLN A 350 19.25 -5.50 -24.37
C GLN A 350 20.21 -6.25 -25.32
N SER A 351 20.78 -7.38 -24.89
CA SER A 351 21.78 -8.13 -25.65
C SER A 351 21.39 -9.58 -25.92
N ASP A 352 21.39 -10.42 -24.89
CA ASP A 352 21.31 -11.87 -25.02
C ASP A 352 19.98 -12.39 -25.58
N ILE A 353 18.86 -11.75 -25.18
CA ILE A 353 17.53 -12.15 -25.67
C ILE A 353 17.36 -11.83 -27.15
N PRO A 354 17.70 -10.64 -27.68
CA PRO A 354 17.72 -10.38 -29.12
C PRO A 354 18.62 -11.31 -29.90
N ASP A 355 19.83 -11.59 -29.39
CA ASP A 355 20.76 -12.53 -30.06
C ASP A 355 20.17 -13.95 -30.14
N TYR A 356 19.57 -14.40 -29.04
CA TYR A 356 18.90 -15.71 -29.01
C TYR A 356 17.69 -15.79 -29.95
N LEU A 357 16.85 -14.73 -30.00
CA LEU A 357 15.71 -14.63 -30.92
C LEU A 357 16.18 -14.64 -32.39
N THR A 358 17.34 -14.00 -32.70
CA THR A 358 17.95 -14.05 -34.02
C THR A 358 18.33 -15.48 -34.39
N GLY A 359 18.93 -16.22 -33.45
CA GLY A 359 19.26 -17.63 -33.62
C GLY A 359 18.03 -18.52 -33.79
N LEU A 360 16.97 -18.24 -32.98
CA LEU A 360 15.69 -18.97 -33.03
C LEU A 360 15.00 -18.78 -34.39
N ARG A 361 14.94 -17.53 -34.87
CA ARG A 361 14.40 -17.21 -36.21
C ARG A 361 15.02 -18.06 -37.31
N ARG A 362 16.35 -18.20 -37.30
CA ARG A 362 17.07 -18.97 -38.32
C ARG A 362 16.82 -20.47 -38.21
N ARG A 363 16.65 -21.00 -36.99
CA ARG A 363 16.49 -22.45 -36.76
C ARG A 363 15.06 -22.93 -37.00
N GLU A 364 14.08 -22.08 -36.67
CA GLU A 364 12.67 -22.46 -36.69
C GLU A 364 11.86 -21.75 -37.78
N ASP A 365 12.57 -21.04 -38.68
CA ASP A 365 12.00 -20.26 -39.80
C ASP A 365 10.84 -19.33 -39.40
N LEU A 366 11.02 -18.61 -38.28
CA LEU A 366 9.99 -17.71 -37.75
C LEU A 366 9.79 -16.51 -38.67
N ALA A 367 8.57 -16.35 -39.20
CA ALA A 367 8.21 -15.26 -40.10
C ALA A 367 8.35 -13.86 -39.43
N SER A 368 7.98 -13.76 -38.15
CA SER A 368 7.94 -12.49 -37.42
C SER A 368 8.42 -12.66 -35.98
N PRO A 369 9.74 -12.57 -35.71
CA PRO A 369 10.23 -12.59 -34.34
C PRO A 369 9.82 -11.32 -33.59
N ARG A 370 9.42 -11.48 -32.34
CA ARG A 370 9.04 -10.38 -31.48
C ARG A 370 10.26 -9.89 -30.69
N TRP A 371 10.80 -8.76 -31.10
CA TRP A 371 11.90 -8.09 -30.42
C TRP A 371 11.42 -7.32 -29.18
N PRO A 372 12.03 -7.51 -27.99
CA PRO A 372 11.65 -6.74 -26.80
C PRO A 372 12.07 -5.27 -26.97
N ARG A 373 11.17 -4.36 -26.61
CA ARG A 373 11.50 -2.94 -26.42
C ARG A 373 12.23 -2.73 -25.09
N ILE A 374 12.64 -1.49 -24.82
CA ILE A 374 13.24 -1.10 -23.53
C ILE A 374 12.28 -1.52 -22.40
N PRO A 375 12.76 -2.32 -21.43
CA PRO A 375 11.90 -2.78 -20.35
C PRO A 375 11.45 -1.64 -19.45
N MET A 376 10.23 -1.73 -18.95
CA MET A 376 9.77 -0.85 -17.89
C MET A 376 10.29 -1.36 -16.55
N GLU A 377 10.88 -0.48 -15.74
CA GLU A 377 11.25 -0.80 -14.36
C GLU A 377 10.18 -0.30 -13.39
N LEU A 378 9.75 -1.17 -12.47
CA LEU A 378 8.83 -0.86 -11.37
C LEU A 378 9.47 -1.24 -10.04
N THR A 379 10.28 -0.33 -9.50
CA THR A 379 11.10 -0.55 -8.30
C THR A 379 10.97 0.60 -7.31
N SER A 380 11.45 0.39 -6.07
CA SER A 380 11.52 1.43 -5.04
C SER A 380 12.46 2.62 -5.38
N ARG A 381 13.25 2.51 -6.45
CA ARG A 381 14.06 3.62 -6.97
C ARG A 381 13.24 4.63 -7.77
N ARG A 382 12.07 4.23 -8.25
CA ARG A 382 11.19 5.11 -9.01
C ARG A 382 10.59 6.17 -8.09
N ARG A 383 10.45 7.39 -8.60
CA ARG A 383 9.81 8.48 -7.85
C ARG A 383 8.33 8.14 -7.59
N SER A 384 7.83 8.54 -6.45
CA SER A 384 6.43 8.24 -6.07
C SER A 384 5.41 8.83 -7.03
N ASP A 385 5.71 9.98 -7.65
CA ASP A 385 4.86 10.65 -8.64
C ASP A 385 4.89 10.02 -10.05
N ASP A 386 5.90 9.17 -10.34
CA ASP A 386 5.99 8.45 -11.62
C ASP A 386 5.32 7.06 -11.59
N ILE A 387 5.02 6.54 -10.40
CA ILE A 387 4.42 5.20 -10.27
C ILE A 387 2.99 5.14 -10.82
N PRO A 388 2.10 6.12 -10.55
CA PRO A 388 0.77 6.14 -11.17
C PRO A 388 0.82 6.11 -12.70
N LYS A 389 1.75 6.86 -13.31
CA LYS A 389 1.96 6.88 -14.76
C LYS A 389 2.43 5.52 -15.29
N ALA A 390 3.32 4.85 -14.53
CA ALA A 390 3.78 3.51 -14.90
C ALA A 390 2.63 2.48 -14.82
N ILE A 391 1.75 2.59 -13.84
CA ILE A 391 0.56 1.74 -13.72
C ILE A 391 -0.40 2.01 -14.88
N GLU A 392 -0.67 3.29 -15.21
CA GLU A 392 -1.48 3.66 -16.37
C GLU A 392 -0.89 3.08 -17.67
N GLN A 393 0.42 3.17 -17.85
CA GLN A 393 1.11 2.60 -19.02
C GLN A 393 1.01 1.07 -19.08
N LEU A 394 1.09 0.37 -17.93
CA LEU A 394 0.90 -1.08 -17.85
C LEU A 394 -0.56 -1.51 -18.13
N GLN A 395 -1.52 -0.60 -18.00
CA GLN A 395 -2.92 -0.84 -18.34
C GLN A 395 -3.20 -0.75 -19.84
N LEU A 396 -2.28 -0.17 -20.64
CA LEU A 396 -2.44 -0.08 -22.10
C LEU A 396 -2.48 -1.47 -22.73
N PRO A 397 -3.53 -1.80 -23.49
CA PRO A 397 -3.65 -3.09 -24.13
C PRO A 397 -2.65 -3.28 -25.28
N ASN A 398 -2.51 -4.52 -25.72
CA ASN A 398 -1.73 -4.84 -26.90
C ASN A 398 -2.24 -4.05 -28.13
N GLY A 399 -1.30 -3.49 -28.90
CA GLY A 399 -1.60 -2.65 -30.08
C GLY A 399 -1.66 -1.16 -29.81
N GLU A 400 -1.84 -0.73 -28.54
CA GLU A 400 -1.81 0.68 -28.21
C GLU A 400 -0.36 1.23 -28.15
N PRO A 401 -0.14 2.47 -28.63
CA PRO A 401 1.15 3.13 -28.52
C PRO A 401 1.63 3.22 -27.08
N GLY A 402 2.81 2.69 -26.78
CA GLY A 402 3.37 2.69 -25.43
C GLY A 402 3.04 1.45 -24.61
N CYS A 403 2.33 0.46 -25.14
CA CYS A 403 2.13 -0.84 -24.49
C CYS A 403 3.49 -1.47 -24.14
N VAL A 404 3.58 -2.07 -22.96
CA VAL A 404 4.82 -2.61 -22.39
C VAL A 404 4.99 -4.09 -22.77
N ASP A 405 6.19 -4.47 -23.25
CA ASP A 405 6.50 -5.88 -23.54
C ASP A 405 6.99 -6.61 -22.30
N ILE A 406 7.92 -6.00 -21.56
CA ILE A 406 8.52 -6.56 -20.35
C ILE A 406 8.50 -5.51 -19.25
N CYS A 407 7.92 -5.86 -18.10
CA CYS A 407 8.02 -5.06 -16.88
C CYS A 407 8.91 -5.80 -15.86
N LEU A 408 9.96 -5.14 -15.39
CA LEU A 408 10.85 -5.64 -14.34
C LEU A 408 10.44 -5.05 -13.01
N ALA A 409 10.06 -5.89 -12.07
CA ALA A 409 9.57 -5.47 -10.77
C ALA A 409 10.35 -6.12 -9.62
N SER A 410 10.44 -5.40 -8.51
CA SER A 410 10.91 -5.92 -7.22
C SER A 410 9.78 -5.85 -6.20
N ASN A 411 10.09 -5.83 -4.91
CA ASN A 411 9.14 -5.85 -3.79
C ASN A 411 7.95 -4.87 -3.92
N ILE A 412 8.04 -3.83 -4.73
CA ILE A 412 6.95 -2.88 -4.95
C ILE A 412 5.71 -3.53 -5.57
N ILE A 413 5.89 -4.60 -6.36
CA ILE A 413 4.77 -5.32 -6.99
C ILE A 413 3.98 -6.15 -5.97
N GLU A 414 4.59 -6.55 -4.86
CA GLU A 414 3.94 -7.34 -3.82
C GLU A 414 2.73 -6.62 -3.25
N VAL A 415 2.80 -5.28 -3.22
CA VAL A 415 1.82 -4.46 -2.51
C VAL A 415 1.32 -3.32 -3.41
N GLY A 416 0.03 -3.32 -3.69
CA GLY A 416 -0.67 -2.17 -4.24
C GLY A 416 -0.67 -1.99 -5.76
N VAL A 417 -0.02 -2.83 -6.54
CA VAL A 417 -0.14 -2.78 -8.01
C VAL A 417 -1.24 -3.71 -8.47
N ASP A 418 -2.30 -3.12 -9.03
CA ASP A 418 -3.48 -3.82 -9.48
C ASP A 418 -3.72 -3.54 -10.97
N ILE A 419 -3.44 -4.53 -11.82
CA ILE A 419 -3.56 -4.44 -13.27
C ILE A 419 -4.28 -5.67 -13.77
N ASP A 420 -5.55 -5.53 -14.04
CA ASP A 420 -6.49 -6.62 -14.32
C ASP A 420 -6.16 -7.42 -15.58
N ARG A 421 -5.56 -6.76 -16.59
CA ARG A 421 -5.28 -7.40 -17.87
C ARG A 421 -4.12 -8.38 -17.86
N LEU A 422 -3.21 -8.33 -16.86
CA LEU A 422 -1.99 -9.13 -16.85
C LEU A 422 -2.28 -10.61 -16.55
N GLY A 423 -1.92 -11.49 -17.50
CA GLY A 423 -2.03 -12.93 -17.38
C GLY A 423 -0.68 -13.66 -17.27
N LEU A 424 0.47 -13.00 -17.57
CA LEU A 424 1.78 -13.63 -17.63
C LEU A 424 2.76 -13.06 -16.62
N MET A 425 3.39 -13.94 -15.84
CA MET A 425 4.46 -13.58 -14.89
C MET A 425 5.64 -14.55 -14.96
N THR A 426 6.83 -14.00 -14.87
CA THR A 426 8.07 -14.75 -14.65
C THR A 426 8.67 -14.38 -13.29
N ILE A 427 8.88 -15.34 -12.41
CA ILE A 427 9.53 -15.18 -11.10
C ILE A 427 10.95 -15.76 -11.22
N VAL A 428 11.97 -14.93 -11.00
CA VAL A 428 13.38 -15.34 -11.11
C VAL A 428 13.94 -15.68 -9.72
N GLY A 429 14.04 -16.99 -9.44
CA GLY A 429 14.37 -17.53 -8.14
C GLY A 429 13.19 -17.53 -7.17
N GLN A 430 13.17 -18.50 -6.26
CA GLN A 430 12.15 -18.58 -5.21
C GLN A 430 12.21 -17.34 -4.30
N PRO A 431 11.11 -16.60 -4.08
CA PRO A 431 11.03 -15.56 -3.07
C PRO A 431 11.44 -16.04 -1.68
N LYS A 432 11.77 -15.10 -0.78
CA LYS A 432 12.28 -15.46 0.55
C LYS A 432 11.26 -16.19 1.41
N THR A 433 9.99 -15.82 1.27
CA THR A 433 8.88 -16.40 2.02
C THR A 433 7.79 -16.89 1.08
N THR A 434 7.02 -17.86 1.55
CA THR A 434 5.82 -18.37 0.85
C THR A 434 4.76 -17.27 0.75
N ALA A 435 4.60 -16.45 1.77
CA ALA A 435 3.69 -15.29 1.73
C ALA A 435 4.04 -14.35 0.56
N GLN A 436 5.31 -14.02 0.40
CA GLN A 436 5.81 -13.21 -0.73
C GLN A 436 5.52 -13.88 -2.08
N TYR A 437 5.76 -15.20 -2.20
CA TYR A 437 5.46 -15.96 -3.42
C TYR A 437 3.99 -15.87 -3.79
N ILE A 438 3.07 -16.05 -2.83
CA ILE A 438 1.62 -15.95 -3.02
C ILE A 438 1.23 -14.54 -3.48
N GLN A 439 1.74 -13.51 -2.84
CA GLN A 439 1.42 -12.12 -3.16
C GLN A 439 1.89 -11.70 -4.54
N VAL A 440 3.11 -12.09 -4.89
CA VAL A 440 3.70 -11.80 -6.20
C VAL A 440 2.93 -12.54 -7.29
N SER A 441 2.77 -13.85 -7.17
CA SER A 441 2.05 -14.66 -8.16
C SER A 441 0.57 -14.27 -8.31
N GLY A 442 -0.01 -13.71 -7.24
CA GLY A 442 -1.36 -13.15 -7.22
C GLY A 442 -1.57 -11.89 -8.05
N ARG A 443 -0.50 -11.30 -8.64
CA ARG A 443 -0.60 -10.06 -9.44
C ARG A 443 -0.96 -10.28 -10.90
N VAL A 444 -1.06 -11.53 -11.34
CA VAL A 444 -1.53 -11.90 -12.67
C VAL A 444 -2.71 -12.86 -12.61
N GLY A 445 -3.54 -12.91 -13.66
CA GLY A 445 -4.74 -13.72 -13.68
C GLY A 445 -5.76 -13.32 -12.61
N ARG A 446 -5.96 -12.03 -12.38
CA ARG A 446 -6.95 -11.51 -11.43
C ARG A 446 -8.37 -11.59 -11.94
N GLN A 447 -8.53 -11.55 -13.26
CA GLN A 447 -9.78 -11.79 -13.96
C GLN A 447 -9.62 -13.07 -14.80
N PRO A 448 -9.75 -14.26 -14.20
CA PRO A 448 -9.45 -15.51 -14.88
C PRO A 448 -10.36 -15.77 -16.10
N TRP A 449 -11.57 -15.24 -16.09
CA TRP A 449 -12.48 -15.28 -17.25
C TRP A 449 -11.98 -14.46 -18.45
N ARG A 450 -11.10 -13.48 -18.24
CA ARG A 450 -10.46 -12.69 -19.28
C ARG A 450 -9.12 -13.28 -19.69
N SER A 451 -8.28 -13.61 -18.72
CA SER A 451 -6.94 -14.16 -18.94
C SER A 451 -6.52 -14.99 -17.74
N PRO A 452 -6.64 -16.34 -17.80
CA PRO A 452 -6.08 -17.21 -16.78
C PRO A 452 -4.61 -16.92 -16.52
N GLY A 453 -4.18 -16.94 -15.27
CA GLY A 453 -2.80 -16.58 -14.91
C GLY A 453 -1.79 -17.68 -15.29
N LEU A 454 -0.69 -17.31 -15.95
CA LEU A 454 0.46 -18.17 -16.18
C LEU A 454 1.66 -17.64 -15.39
N VAL A 455 2.09 -18.41 -14.38
CA VAL A 455 3.21 -18.07 -13.50
C VAL A 455 4.37 -19.03 -13.76
N LEU A 456 5.46 -18.51 -14.32
CA LEU A 456 6.69 -19.24 -14.62
C LEU A 456 7.72 -18.94 -13.54
N THR A 457 8.13 -19.94 -12.76
CA THR A 457 9.18 -19.76 -11.74
C THR A 457 10.48 -20.41 -12.21
N ILE A 458 11.51 -19.61 -12.42
CA ILE A 458 12.85 -20.06 -12.82
C ILE A 458 13.67 -20.33 -11.56
N TYR A 459 13.98 -21.57 -11.31
CA TYR A 459 14.79 -22.01 -10.17
C TYR A 459 16.26 -22.14 -10.53
N GLY A 460 17.13 -21.55 -9.70
CA GLY A 460 18.59 -21.68 -9.86
C GLY A 460 19.10 -23.01 -9.31
N ALA A 461 19.64 -23.87 -10.16
CA ALA A 461 20.14 -25.20 -9.76
C ALA A 461 21.26 -25.12 -8.69
N ALA A 462 22.04 -24.05 -8.68
CA ALA A 462 23.10 -23.80 -7.69
C ALA A 462 22.60 -23.20 -6.38
N LYS A 463 21.33 -22.77 -6.28
CA LYS A 463 20.76 -22.18 -5.08
C LYS A 463 20.01 -23.25 -4.27
N PRO A 464 20.43 -23.62 -3.06
CA PRO A 464 19.82 -24.71 -2.28
C PRO A 464 18.31 -24.54 -2.05
N ARG A 465 17.86 -23.30 -1.77
CA ARG A 465 16.44 -22.98 -1.59
C ARG A 465 15.65 -23.24 -2.86
N ASP A 466 16.10 -22.73 -3.99
CA ASP A 466 15.45 -22.90 -5.27
C ASP A 466 15.32 -24.38 -5.64
N ARG A 467 16.39 -25.15 -5.46
CA ARG A 467 16.43 -26.58 -5.70
C ARG A 467 15.42 -27.34 -4.83
N SER A 468 15.38 -27.04 -3.53
CA SER A 468 14.44 -27.68 -2.61
C SER A 468 12.98 -27.44 -3.00
N HIS A 469 12.64 -26.20 -3.42
CA HIS A 469 11.29 -25.88 -3.87
C HIS A 469 10.96 -26.56 -5.22
N TYR A 470 11.91 -26.64 -6.13
CA TYR A 470 11.71 -27.32 -7.41
C TYR A 470 11.49 -28.84 -7.23
N GLU A 471 12.30 -29.50 -6.41
CA GLU A 471 12.17 -30.93 -6.12
C GLU A 471 10.80 -31.28 -5.50
N ARG A 472 10.21 -30.36 -4.75
CA ARG A 472 8.90 -30.51 -4.11
C ARG A 472 7.80 -29.67 -4.76
N PHE A 473 7.96 -29.25 -5.99
CA PHE A 473 7.12 -28.26 -6.67
C PHE A 473 5.62 -28.58 -6.57
N ARG A 474 5.21 -29.82 -6.93
CA ARG A 474 3.80 -30.22 -6.90
C ARG A 474 3.23 -30.20 -5.50
N THR A 475 3.90 -30.83 -4.54
CA THR A 475 3.45 -30.88 -3.14
C THR A 475 3.40 -29.49 -2.49
N TYR A 476 4.37 -28.63 -2.84
CA TYR A 476 4.39 -27.23 -2.39
C TYR A 476 3.16 -26.46 -2.88
N HIS A 477 2.82 -26.56 -4.17
CA HIS A 477 1.67 -25.85 -4.72
C HIS A 477 0.32 -26.42 -4.29
N GLN A 478 0.22 -27.72 -4.05
CA GLN A 478 -0.99 -28.35 -3.51
C GLN A 478 -1.35 -27.86 -2.11
N ARG A 479 -0.37 -27.39 -1.34
CA ARG A 479 -0.55 -26.92 0.04
C ARG A 479 0.07 -25.54 0.27
N LEU A 480 0.02 -24.69 -0.73
CA LEU A 480 0.73 -23.40 -0.77
C LEU A 480 0.43 -22.54 0.46
N TYR A 481 -0.83 -22.38 0.81
CA TYR A 481 -1.26 -21.59 1.97
C TYR A 481 -0.85 -22.22 3.31
N ALA A 482 -0.78 -23.53 3.39
CA ALA A 482 -0.33 -24.25 4.58
C ALA A 482 1.19 -24.13 4.80
N GLN A 483 1.97 -23.72 3.79
CA GLN A 483 3.41 -23.54 3.87
C GLN A 483 3.83 -22.12 4.29
N VAL A 484 2.87 -21.21 4.52
CA VAL A 484 3.16 -19.85 4.96
C VAL A 484 3.87 -19.87 6.30
N GLU A 485 4.98 -19.18 6.39
CA GLU A 485 5.82 -19.09 7.56
C GLU A 485 5.12 -18.31 8.68
N PRO A 486 5.24 -18.75 9.94
CA PRO A 486 4.72 -17.99 11.06
C PRO A 486 5.50 -16.69 11.23
N THR A 487 4.79 -15.62 11.51
CA THR A 487 5.39 -14.32 11.84
C THR A 487 5.66 -14.24 13.34
N SER A 488 6.74 -13.58 13.74
CA SER A 488 7.06 -13.36 15.14
C SER A 488 7.05 -11.85 15.47
N VAL A 489 6.49 -11.51 16.62
CA VAL A 489 6.47 -10.16 17.19
C VAL A 489 6.83 -10.27 18.66
N THR A 490 7.93 -9.64 19.05
CA THR A 490 8.49 -9.71 20.41
C THR A 490 8.78 -8.30 20.93
N PRO A 491 7.75 -7.50 21.27
CA PRO A 491 7.92 -6.09 21.63
C PRO A 491 8.74 -5.89 22.91
N PHE A 492 8.70 -6.85 23.82
CA PHE A 492 9.41 -6.78 25.10
C PHE A 492 10.80 -7.45 25.07
N ALA A 493 11.31 -7.80 23.91
CA ALA A 493 12.69 -8.26 23.79
C ALA A 493 13.68 -7.15 24.20
N ALA A 494 14.72 -7.50 24.97
CA ALA A 494 15.68 -6.54 25.52
C ALA A 494 16.27 -5.54 24.48
N PRO A 495 16.64 -5.95 23.26
CA PRO A 495 17.10 -5.01 22.24
C PRO A 495 16.05 -3.99 21.80
N VAL A 496 14.76 -4.36 21.78
CA VAL A 496 13.64 -3.49 21.42
C VAL A 496 13.39 -2.47 22.52
N LEU A 497 13.30 -2.93 23.77
CA LEU A 497 13.14 -2.06 24.94
C LEU A 497 14.27 -1.04 25.01
N LYS A 498 15.52 -1.48 24.91
CA LYS A 498 16.70 -0.58 24.94
C LYS A 498 16.64 0.49 23.84
N ARG A 499 16.06 0.16 22.69
CA ARG A 499 16.02 1.06 21.53
C ARG A 499 14.86 2.04 21.54
N ALA A 500 13.69 1.66 22.02
CA ALA A 500 12.47 2.40 21.77
C ALA A 500 11.58 2.66 23.00
N LEU A 501 11.83 2.04 24.15
CA LEU A 501 10.99 2.22 25.33
C LEU A 501 10.88 3.70 25.75
N HIS A 502 12.00 4.41 25.77
CA HIS A 502 12.04 5.83 26.10
C HIS A 502 11.17 6.68 25.15
N ALA A 503 11.15 6.33 23.85
CA ALA A 503 10.34 7.05 22.88
C ALA A 503 8.84 6.76 23.05
N ALA A 504 8.46 5.54 23.45
CA ALA A 504 7.07 5.21 23.78
C ALA A 504 6.60 6.00 25.03
N VAL A 505 7.41 6.05 26.09
CA VAL A 505 7.13 6.85 27.29
C VAL A 505 6.95 8.33 26.94
N VAL A 506 7.90 8.91 26.19
CA VAL A 506 7.83 10.32 25.76
C VAL A 506 6.61 10.57 24.88
N SER A 507 6.26 9.64 24.01
CA SER A 507 5.05 9.75 23.18
C SER A 507 3.79 9.85 24.03
N HIS A 508 3.64 8.98 25.02
CA HIS A 508 2.48 9.02 25.92
C HIS A 508 2.41 10.36 26.66
N ILE A 509 3.48 10.76 27.33
CA ILE A 509 3.54 12.03 28.08
C ILE A 509 3.19 13.23 27.19
N ARG A 510 3.82 13.33 26.02
CA ARG A 510 3.60 14.46 25.11
C ARG A 510 2.21 14.51 24.51
N GLN A 511 1.54 13.38 24.31
CA GLN A 511 0.22 13.37 23.68
C GLN A 511 -0.93 13.50 24.70
N SER A 512 -0.76 13.01 25.95
CA SER A 512 -1.80 13.00 26.97
C SER A 512 -1.75 14.18 27.96
N SER A 513 -0.64 14.92 28.02
CA SER A 513 -0.45 16.03 28.95
C SER A 513 -0.65 17.39 28.28
N HIS A 514 -0.57 18.48 29.06
CA HIS A 514 -0.58 19.84 28.50
C HIS A 514 0.52 20.02 27.44
N ARG A 515 0.21 20.73 26.36
CA ARG A 515 1.11 20.91 25.21
C ARG A 515 2.47 21.49 25.60
N ASP A 516 2.44 22.47 26.47
CA ASP A 516 3.62 23.19 26.92
C ASP A 516 4.19 22.63 28.24
N LEU A 517 3.93 21.32 28.52
CA LEU A 517 4.49 20.65 29.68
C LEU A 517 6.02 20.82 29.70
N PRO A 518 6.60 21.47 30.69
CA PRO A 518 8.03 21.71 30.72
C PRO A 518 8.79 20.41 30.93
N VAL A 519 9.93 20.28 30.25
CA VAL A 519 10.84 19.16 30.48
C VAL A 519 11.54 19.26 31.84
N TYR A 520 11.61 20.46 32.35
CA TYR A 520 12.25 20.77 33.63
C TYR A 520 11.38 21.70 34.47
N PRO A 521 11.02 21.37 35.73
CA PRO A 521 11.41 20.13 36.41
C PRO A 521 10.85 18.86 35.75
N PHE A 522 11.49 17.71 36.02
CA PHE A 522 11.08 16.42 35.45
C PHE A 522 9.61 16.12 35.77
N PRO A 523 8.77 15.78 34.77
CA PRO A 523 7.34 15.53 34.94
C PRO A 523 7.08 14.14 35.55
N ALA A 524 7.28 13.99 36.85
CA ALA A 524 7.29 12.72 37.55
C ALA A 524 5.94 11.99 37.49
N LEU A 525 4.82 12.72 37.68
CA LEU A 525 3.48 12.12 37.65
C LEU A 525 3.14 11.56 36.29
N GLU A 526 3.38 12.30 35.21
CA GLU A 526 3.12 11.89 33.84
C GLU A 526 4.03 10.71 33.44
N TYR A 527 5.26 10.69 33.97
CA TYR A 527 6.18 9.58 33.78
C TYR A 527 5.68 8.30 34.46
N GLU A 528 5.23 8.39 35.71
CA GLU A 528 4.68 7.24 36.44
C GLU A 528 3.47 6.65 35.74
N VAL A 529 2.52 7.47 35.28
CA VAL A 529 1.35 7.04 34.52
C VAL A 529 1.78 6.32 33.22
N ALA A 530 2.75 6.87 32.48
CA ALA A 530 3.25 6.25 31.28
C ALA A 530 3.95 4.90 31.52
N VAL A 531 4.68 4.79 32.63
CA VAL A 531 5.36 3.54 33.04
C VAL A 531 4.34 2.48 33.45
N GLU A 532 3.31 2.85 34.20
CA GLU A 532 2.24 1.92 34.61
C GLU A 532 1.48 1.38 33.39
N LEU A 533 1.13 2.25 32.42
CA LEU A 533 0.51 1.84 31.17
C LEU A 533 1.35 0.77 30.43
N LEU A 534 2.66 0.97 30.36
CA LEU A 534 3.55 0.04 29.67
C LEU A 534 3.82 -1.25 30.47
N ARG A 535 3.68 -1.23 31.80
CA ARG A 535 3.79 -2.41 32.67
C ARG A 535 2.54 -3.29 32.63
N ALA A 536 1.37 -2.68 32.46
CA ALA A 536 0.08 -3.39 32.41
C ALA A 536 -0.06 -4.27 31.15
N ARG A 537 0.84 -4.15 30.20
CA ARG A 537 0.93 -4.95 28.97
C ARG A 537 2.00 -6.03 29.03
#